data_1c62c86db18b3d8e4f21d5bfa5627750
#
_entry.id   1c62c86db18b3d8e4f21d5bfa5627750
#
_cell.length_a   1.000
_cell.length_b   1.000
_cell.length_c   1.000
_cell.angle_alpha   90.00
_cell.angle_beta   90.00
_cell.angle_gamma   90.00
#
_symmetry.space_group_name_H-M   'P 1'
#
loop_
_entity.id
_entity.type
_entity.pdbx_description
1 polymer ?
#
loop_
_entity_poly.entity_id
_entity_poly.type
_entity_poly.pdbx_seq_one_letter_code
_entity_poly.pdbx_strand_id
1 'polypeptide(L)'
;MSVFITGTAGFIGFHTAKVLLARGERVIGLDDLNDYYDVELKNARLAELEADASFTFYHADIANREDVGGIIDAHGEIEGIVHLAAQAGVR
;
A
#
# COMPACT_ATOMS: atom_id res chain seq x y z
N MET A 1 9.62 -12.86 1.83
CA MET A 1 10.04 -11.56 1.25
C MET A 1 9.04 -10.50 1.62
N SER A 2 9.51 -9.29 1.92
CA SER A 2 8.63 -8.17 2.26
C SER A 2 8.67 -7.14 1.14
N VAL A 3 7.51 -6.73 0.68
CA VAL A 3 7.37 -5.77 -0.41
C VAL A 3 6.54 -4.58 0.07
N PHE A 4 7.03 -3.39 -0.17
CA PHE A 4 6.35 -2.16 0.19
C PHE A 4 5.66 -1.59 -1.05
N ILE A 5 4.34 -1.42 -0.97
CA ILE A 5 3.55 -0.92 -2.09
C ILE A 5 2.91 0.41 -1.71
N THR A 6 3.18 1.45 -2.47
CA THR A 6 2.46 2.71 -2.34
C THR A 6 1.28 2.72 -3.29
N GLY A 7 0.16 3.29 -2.87
CA GLY A 7 -1.06 3.28 -3.67
C GLY A 7 -1.80 1.96 -3.64
N THR A 8 -1.73 1.23 -2.52
CA THR A 8 -2.32 -0.10 -2.39
C THR A 8 -3.83 -0.14 -2.53
N ALA A 9 -4.52 0.93 -2.22
CA ALA A 9 -5.98 0.97 -2.37
C ALA A 9 -6.43 1.27 -3.80
N GLY A 10 -5.50 1.66 -4.68
CA GLY A 10 -5.78 1.84 -6.09
C GLY A 10 -5.94 0.51 -6.81
N PHE A 11 -6.44 0.55 -8.04
CA PHE A 11 -6.73 -0.67 -8.80
C PHE A 11 -5.49 -1.55 -9.00
N ILE A 12 -4.41 -0.97 -9.51
CA ILE A 12 -3.19 -1.72 -9.79
C ILE A 12 -2.51 -2.17 -8.49
N GLY A 13 -2.44 -1.29 -7.50
CA GLY A 13 -1.82 -1.61 -6.22
C GLY A 13 -2.53 -2.75 -5.50
N PHE A 14 -3.86 -2.72 -5.52
CA PHE A 14 -4.67 -3.77 -4.92
C PHE A 14 -4.38 -5.13 -5.56
N HIS A 15 -4.40 -5.19 -6.90
CA HIS A 15 -4.16 -6.46 -7.61
C HIS A 15 -2.72 -6.94 -7.43
N THR A 16 -1.77 -6.02 -7.41
CA THR A 16 -0.37 -6.37 -7.15
C THR A 16 -0.22 -6.97 -5.76
N ALA A 17 -0.84 -6.34 -4.76
CA ALA A 17 -0.80 -6.86 -3.39
C ALA A 17 -1.42 -8.26 -3.31
N LYS A 18 -2.55 -8.47 -3.97
CA LYS A 18 -3.20 -9.79 -3.95
C LYS A 18 -2.31 -10.88 -4.55
N VAL A 19 -1.65 -10.58 -5.64
CA VAL A 19 -0.74 -11.55 -6.27
C VAL A 19 0.41 -11.90 -5.34
N LEU A 20 1.02 -10.89 -4.71
CA LEU A 20 2.14 -11.12 -3.80
C LEU A 20 1.71 -11.90 -2.56
N LEU A 21 0.57 -11.57 -1.99
CA LEU A 21 0.04 -12.29 -0.83
C LEU A 21 -0.25 -13.75 -1.18
N ALA A 22 -0.80 -14.00 -2.37
CA ALA A 22 -1.07 -15.35 -2.84
C ALA A 22 0.20 -16.18 -3.01
N ARG A 23 1.33 -15.51 -3.21
CA ARG A 23 2.65 -16.16 -3.33
C ARG A 23 3.32 -16.36 -1.98
N GLY A 24 2.67 -16.00 -0.90
CA GLY A 24 3.21 -16.15 0.44
C GLY A 24 4.13 -15.04 0.89
N GLU A 25 4.16 -13.93 0.17
CA GLU A 25 5.01 -12.80 0.54
C GLU A 25 4.30 -11.86 1.49
N ARG A 26 5.07 -11.10 2.26
CA ARG A 26 4.52 -10.05 3.12
C ARG A 26 4.38 -8.77 2.33
N VAL A 27 3.26 -8.09 2.53
CA VAL A 27 3.00 -6.83 1.83
C VAL A 27 2.75 -5.73 2.86
N ILE A 28 3.51 -4.65 2.74
CA ILE A 28 3.29 -3.44 3.51
C ILE A 28 2.69 -2.42 2.54
N GLY A 29 1.46 -2.02 2.78
CA GLY A 29 0.76 -1.10 1.90
C GLY A 29 0.64 0.29 2.49
N LEU A 30 0.74 1.29 1.64
CA LEU A 30 0.56 2.68 2.01
C LEU A 30 -0.37 3.36 1.01
N ASP A 31 -1.33 4.13 1.51
CA ASP A 31 -2.23 4.91 0.66
C ASP A 31 -2.76 6.08 1.48
N ASP A 32 -2.93 7.22 0.86
CA ASP A 32 -3.49 8.38 1.53
C ASP A 32 -5.02 8.40 1.45
N LEU A 33 -5.60 7.46 0.71
CA LEU A 33 -7.06 7.34 0.56
C LEU A 33 -7.71 8.64 0.12
N ASN A 34 -7.03 9.38 -0.77
CA ASN A 34 -7.58 10.65 -1.19
C ASN A 34 -8.92 10.45 -1.92
N ASP A 35 -9.75 11.45 -1.92
CA ASP A 35 -11.11 11.37 -2.37
C ASP A 35 -11.33 11.68 -3.86
N TYR A 36 -10.26 11.69 -4.64
CA TYR A 36 -10.40 11.80 -6.10
C TYR A 36 -11.08 10.57 -6.68
N TYR A 37 -11.00 9.45 -5.98
CA TYR A 37 -11.65 8.22 -6.37
C TYR A 37 -12.63 7.82 -5.27
N ASP A 38 -13.42 6.81 -5.54
CA ASP A 38 -14.39 6.30 -4.59
C ASP A 38 -13.69 5.74 -3.35
N VAL A 39 -13.80 6.44 -2.23
CA VAL A 39 -13.18 6.05 -0.97
C VAL A 39 -13.79 4.76 -0.44
N GLU A 40 -15.08 4.54 -0.66
CA GLU A 40 -15.73 3.31 -0.24
C GLU A 40 -15.16 2.11 -0.98
N LEU A 41 -14.88 2.25 -2.27
CA LEU A 41 -14.25 1.20 -3.04
C LEU A 41 -12.84 0.92 -2.55
N LYS A 42 -12.08 1.96 -2.22
CA LYS A 42 -10.74 1.81 -1.66
C LYS A 42 -10.79 1.09 -0.31
N ASN A 43 -11.73 1.45 0.53
CA ASN A 43 -11.90 0.80 1.82
C ASN A 43 -12.28 -0.66 1.68
N ALA A 44 -13.12 -0.99 0.70
CA ALA A 44 -13.49 -2.37 0.43
C ALA A 44 -12.28 -3.19 -0.02
N ARG A 45 -11.44 -2.62 -0.87
CA ARG A 45 -10.20 -3.27 -1.30
C ARG A 45 -9.26 -3.52 -0.13
N LEU A 46 -9.10 -2.53 0.73
CA LEU A 46 -8.24 -2.68 1.91
C LEU A 46 -8.77 -3.73 2.86
N ALA A 47 -10.08 -3.79 3.07
CA ALA A 47 -10.67 -4.80 3.93
C ALA A 47 -10.38 -6.21 3.41
N GLU A 48 -10.42 -6.39 2.09
CA GLU A 48 -10.08 -7.67 1.50
C GLU A 48 -8.62 -8.04 1.72
N LEU A 49 -7.72 -7.08 1.56
CA LEU A 49 -6.30 -7.31 1.80
C LEU A 49 -6.00 -7.57 3.28
N GLU A 50 -6.65 -6.82 4.15
CA GLU A 50 -6.43 -6.94 5.59
C GLU A 50 -6.92 -8.26 6.17
N ALA A 51 -7.72 -9.00 5.43
CA ALA A 51 -8.08 -10.36 5.82
C ALA A 51 -6.88 -11.31 5.78
N ASP A 52 -5.82 -10.94 5.07
CA ASP A 52 -4.58 -11.73 5.04
C ASP A 52 -3.64 -11.25 6.13
N ALA A 53 -3.19 -12.17 6.99
CA ALA A 53 -2.32 -11.85 8.11
C ALA A 53 -0.95 -11.32 7.67
N SER A 54 -0.56 -11.53 6.43
CA SER A 54 0.70 -11.05 5.89
C SER A 54 0.63 -9.64 5.31
N PHE A 55 -0.54 -8.99 5.39
CA PHE A 55 -0.72 -7.62 4.91
C PHE A 55 -0.76 -6.65 6.08
N THR A 56 -0.02 -5.55 5.96
CA THR A 56 -0.04 -4.44 6.92
C THR A 56 -0.29 -3.15 6.15
N PHE A 57 -1.26 -2.37 6.61
CA PHE A 57 -1.62 -1.13 5.93
C PHE A 57 -1.28 0.09 6.78
N TYR A 58 -0.79 1.13 6.11
CA TYR A 58 -0.56 2.44 6.70
C TYR A 58 -1.31 3.49 5.91
N HIS A 59 -2.14 4.26 6.60
CA HIS A 59 -2.81 5.42 6.01
C HIS A 59 -1.88 6.62 6.16
N ALA A 60 -1.18 6.96 5.11
CA ALA A 60 -0.20 8.04 5.14
C ALA A 60 -0.01 8.64 3.75
N ASP A 61 0.55 9.83 3.71
CA ASP A 61 0.87 10.53 2.46
C ASP A 61 2.30 10.17 2.05
N ILE A 62 2.45 9.69 0.83
CA ILE A 62 3.78 9.34 0.29
C ILE A 62 4.73 10.55 0.28
N ALA A 63 4.19 11.76 0.23
CA ALA A 63 4.99 12.97 0.28
C ALA A 63 5.54 13.27 1.68
N ASN A 64 5.01 12.62 2.70
CA ASN A 64 5.49 12.81 4.07
C ASN A 64 6.69 11.90 4.32
N ARG A 65 7.89 12.44 4.21
CA ARG A 65 9.11 11.67 4.34
C ARG A 65 9.30 11.04 5.71
N GLU A 66 8.84 11.70 6.76
CA GLU A 66 8.96 11.16 8.11
C GLU A 66 8.10 9.93 8.29
N ASP A 67 6.86 9.96 7.80
CA ASP A 67 5.97 8.82 7.88
C ASP A 67 6.51 7.65 7.08
N VAL A 68 6.93 7.90 5.84
CA VAL A 68 7.46 6.85 4.97
C VAL A 68 8.73 6.24 5.55
N GLY A 69 9.65 7.09 6.01
CA GLY A 69 10.88 6.63 6.63
C GLY A 69 10.63 5.81 7.88
N GLY A 70 9.67 6.23 8.71
CA GLY A 70 9.29 5.50 9.90
C GLY A 70 8.72 4.12 9.59
N ILE A 71 7.93 4.02 8.53
CA ILE A 71 7.37 2.73 8.10
C ILE A 71 8.48 1.80 7.64
N ILE A 72 9.39 2.30 6.82
CA ILE A 72 10.52 1.50 6.32
C ILE A 72 11.39 1.02 7.49
N ASP A 73 11.69 1.91 8.42
CA ASP A 73 12.50 1.56 9.58
C ASP A 73 11.81 0.52 10.47
N ALA A 74 10.50 0.63 10.63
CA ALA A 74 9.74 -0.29 11.47
C ALA A 74 9.75 -1.72 10.93
N HIS A 75 9.84 -1.88 9.63
CA HIS A 75 9.80 -3.21 9.01
C HIS A 75 11.19 -3.78 8.67
N GLY A 76 12.20 -2.93 8.61
CA GLY A 76 13.60 -3.32 8.52
C GLY A 76 14.01 -4.06 7.24
N GLU A 77 13.32 -5.11 6.89
CA GLU A 77 13.71 -5.99 5.79
C GLU A 77 12.77 -5.89 4.60
N ILE A 78 12.68 -4.69 4.02
CA ILE A 78 11.91 -4.50 2.79
C ILE A 78 12.81 -4.82 1.61
N GLU A 79 12.41 -5.79 0.81
CA GLU A 79 13.22 -6.29 -0.30
C GLU A 79 12.81 -5.71 -1.64
N GLY A 80 11.62 -5.17 -1.72
CA GLY A 80 11.14 -4.54 -2.95
C GLY A 80 10.19 -3.40 -2.67
N ILE A 81 10.19 -2.41 -3.52
CA ILE A 81 9.29 -1.27 -3.44
C ILE A 81 8.56 -1.12 -4.77
N VAL A 82 7.23 -1.13 -4.70
CA VAL A 82 6.39 -0.85 -5.87
C VAL A 82 5.70 0.49 -5.62
N HIS A 83 6.08 1.49 -6.38
CA HIS A 83 5.59 2.85 -6.19
C HIS A 83 4.49 3.16 -7.19
N LEU A 84 3.24 3.08 -6.75
CA LEU A 84 2.07 3.33 -7.58
C LEU A 84 1.25 4.53 -7.12
N ALA A 85 1.61 5.11 -5.98
CA ALA A 85 0.90 6.28 -5.49
C ALA A 85 1.23 7.49 -6.39
N ALA A 86 0.19 8.18 -6.80
CA ALA A 86 0.33 9.40 -7.57
C ALA A 86 -0.70 10.40 -7.07
N GLN A 87 -0.33 11.66 -7.04
CA GLN A 87 -1.28 12.71 -6.74
C GLN A 87 -2.11 13.01 -7.98
N ALA A 88 -3.41 13.12 -7.81
CA ALA A 88 -4.28 13.50 -8.90
C ALA A 88 -3.90 14.90 -9.38
N GLY A 89 -3.85 15.07 -10.69
CA GLY A 89 -3.50 16.34 -11.28
C GLY A 89 -1.99 16.58 -11.45
N VAL A 90 -1.17 15.72 -10.90
CA VAL A 90 0.28 15.80 -11.03
C VAL A 90 0.71 14.81 -12.10
N ARG A 91 1.12 15.33 -13.22
CA ARG A 91 1.55 14.47 -14.33
C ARG A 91 2.71 15.12 -15.06
#